data_66c7ac501ecd801af80668dc362dd959
#
_entry.id   66c7ac501ecd801af80668dc362dd959
#
_cell.length_a   1.000
_cell.length_b   1.000
_cell.length_c   1.000
_cell.angle_alpha   90.00
_cell.angle_beta   90.00
_cell.angle_gamma   90.00
#
_symmetry.space_group_name_H-M   'P 1'
#
loop_
_entity.id
_entity.type
_entity.pdbx_description
1 polymer ?
#
loop_
_entity_poly.entity_id
_entity_poly.type
_entity_poly.pdbx_seq_one_letter_code
_entity_poly.pdbx_strand_id
1 'polypeptide(L)'
;MKKVLILATLTLGVSSLWGADGATLAKENGCMACHQIQGKKSAPAFRGIANRNLRFNGSNAKAAIIRSIKHGSQGKYPKFAGAQMPPFPQLSAADLNTLADWILSQARRGGMGRGRGMGGGGGMGGGMGGF
;
A
#
# COMPACT_ATOMS: atom_id res chain seq x y z
N MET A 1 60.52 19.26 -21.86
CA MET A 1 59.85 18.19 -21.09
C MET A 1 58.52 18.75 -20.62
N LYS A 2 57.44 18.41 -21.31
CA LYS A 2 56.08 18.88 -20.95
C LYS A 2 55.46 17.89 -19.99
N LYS A 3 55.22 18.30 -18.75
CA LYS A 3 54.48 17.51 -17.74
C LYS A 3 53.04 17.62 -18.05
N VAL A 4 52.43 16.51 -18.52
CA VAL A 4 50.96 16.39 -18.67
C VAL A 4 50.38 16.03 -17.31
N LEU A 5 49.69 16.99 -16.69
CA LEU A 5 48.87 16.77 -15.50
C LEU A 5 47.54 16.14 -15.98
N ILE A 6 47.38 14.85 -15.72
CA ILE A 6 46.11 14.17 -15.89
C ILE A 6 45.28 14.47 -14.64
N LEU A 7 44.30 15.39 -14.77
CA LEU A 7 43.25 15.56 -13.78
C LEU A 7 42.31 14.37 -13.90
N ALA A 8 42.41 13.42 -12.98
CA ALA A 8 41.41 12.38 -12.81
C ALA A 8 40.18 13.03 -12.17
N THR A 9 39.17 13.29 -12.98
CA THR A 9 37.84 13.67 -12.47
C THR A 9 37.19 12.46 -11.85
N LEU A 10 37.19 12.42 -10.53
CA LEU A 10 36.45 11.45 -9.76
C LEU A 10 34.95 11.81 -9.87
N THR A 11 34.25 11.19 -10.79
CA THR A 11 32.80 11.26 -10.83
C THR A 11 32.25 10.43 -9.67
N LEU A 12 31.93 11.10 -8.57
CA LEU A 12 31.11 10.49 -7.52
C LEU A 12 29.74 10.19 -8.14
N GLY A 13 29.53 8.92 -8.50
CA GLY A 13 28.23 8.41 -8.82
C GLY A 13 27.35 8.59 -7.59
N VAL A 14 26.42 9.52 -7.65
CA VAL A 14 25.35 9.66 -6.67
C VAL A 14 24.43 8.45 -6.90
N SER A 15 24.74 7.34 -6.25
CA SER A 15 23.83 6.22 -6.13
C SER A 15 22.58 6.73 -5.45
N SER A 16 21.50 6.79 -6.18
CA SER A 16 20.19 7.18 -5.65
C SER A 16 19.85 6.27 -4.47
N LEU A 17 19.98 6.77 -3.25
CA LEU A 17 19.58 6.11 -2.00
C LEU A 17 18.05 6.08 -1.85
N TRP A 18 17.34 6.10 -2.95
CA TRP A 18 15.88 5.97 -2.96
C TRP A 18 15.58 4.47 -3.03
N GLY A 19 15.22 3.91 -1.87
CA GLY A 19 14.64 2.56 -1.83
C GLY A 19 13.42 2.49 -2.76
N ALA A 20 13.09 1.29 -3.25
CA ALA A 20 11.90 1.07 -4.04
C ALA A 20 10.67 1.59 -3.29
N ASP A 21 9.75 2.30 -3.99
CA ASP A 21 8.49 2.71 -3.40
C ASP A 21 7.55 1.51 -3.18
N GLY A 22 6.47 1.70 -2.41
CA GLY A 22 5.56 0.62 -2.07
C GLY A 22 4.85 0.01 -3.28
N ALA A 23 4.56 0.79 -4.31
CA ALA A 23 3.97 0.29 -5.55
C ALA A 23 4.92 -0.61 -6.32
N THR A 24 6.19 -0.22 -6.40
CA THR A 24 7.26 -1.02 -7.03
C THR A 24 7.48 -2.31 -6.25
N LEU A 25 7.59 -2.24 -4.93
CA LEU A 25 7.70 -3.43 -4.06
C LEU A 25 6.54 -4.41 -4.26
N ALA A 26 5.31 -3.90 -4.38
CA ALA A 26 4.14 -4.73 -4.63
C ALA A 26 4.22 -5.46 -5.98
N LYS A 27 4.71 -4.80 -7.02
CA LYS A 27 4.89 -5.41 -8.35
C LYS A 27 5.99 -6.46 -8.36
N GLU A 28 7.16 -6.10 -7.83
CA GLU A 28 8.35 -6.97 -7.83
C GLU A 28 8.14 -8.24 -7.01
N ASN A 29 7.33 -8.18 -5.96
CA ASN A 29 7.02 -9.34 -5.11
C ASN A 29 5.73 -10.08 -5.51
N GLY A 30 5.16 -9.78 -6.67
CA GLY A 30 4.01 -10.49 -7.21
C GLY A 30 2.68 -10.23 -6.50
N CYS A 31 2.58 -9.21 -5.65
CA CYS A 31 1.35 -8.88 -4.94
C CYS A 31 0.18 -8.59 -5.89
N MET A 32 0.49 -7.97 -7.04
CA MET A 32 -0.51 -7.60 -8.04
C MET A 32 -1.09 -8.80 -8.81
N ALA A 33 -0.54 -9.99 -8.65
CA ALA A 33 -1.10 -11.21 -9.24
C ALA A 33 -2.46 -11.55 -8.62
N CYS A 34 -2.63 -11.31 -7.31
CA CYS A 34 -3.86 -11.60 -6.57
C CYS A 34 -4.59 -10.35 -6.09
N HIS A 35 -3.87 -9.29 -5.77
CA HIS A 35 -4.41 -8.01 -5.30
C HIS A 35 -4.48 -6.98 -6.42
N GLN A 36 -5.36 -6.03 -6.25
CA GLN A 36 -5.39 -4.79 -7.03
C GLN A 36 -5.70 -3.62 -6.10
N ILE A 37 -5.56 -2.39 -6.58
CA ILE A 37 -5.77 -1.19 -5.75
C ILE A 37 -7.24 -1.07 -5.35
N GLN A 38 -8.15 -1.32 -6.30
CA GLN A 38 -9.60 -1.26 -6.10
C GLN A 38 -10.27 -2.39 -6.87
N GLY A 39 -11.51 -2.69 -6.48
CA GLY A 39 -12.32 -3.69 -7.18
C GLY A 39 -12.13 -5.11 -6.66
N LYS A 40 -12.55 -6.09 -7.44
CA LYS A 40 -12.53 -7.51 -7.07
C LYS A 40 -11.47 -8.25 -7.88
N LYS A 41 -10.70 -9.05 -7.19
CA LYS A 41 -9.79 -10.04 -7.75
C LYS A 41 -9.82 -11.29 -6.87
N SER A 42 -8.88 -12.20 -7.01
CA SER A 42 -8.78 -13.40 -6.17
C SER A 42 -8.48 -13.10 -4.69
N ALA A 43 -7.99 -11.91 -4.39
CA ALA A 43 -7.70 -11.43 -3.03
C ALA A 43 -8.32 -10.05 -2.78
N PRO A 44 -8.40 -9.59 -1.51
CA PRO A 44 -8.92 -8.27 -1.18
C PRO A 44 -8.11 -7.16 -1.86
N ALA A 45 -8.80 -6.13 -2.35
CA ALA A 45 -8.13 -4.94 -2.87
C ALA A 45 -7.34 -4.22 -1.76
N PHE A 46 -6.23 -3.58 -2.10
CA PHE A 46 -5.41 -2.84 -1.14
C PHE A 46 -6.19 -1.76 -0.40
N ARG A 47 -7.13 -1.08 -1.08
CA ARG A 47 -8.05 -0.13 -0.42
C ARG A 47 -8.90 -0.81 0.67
N GLY A 48 -9.43 -1.99 0.39
CA GLY A 48 -10.22 -2.76 1.35
C GLY A 48 -9.37 -3.21 2.54
N ILE A 49 -8.14 -3.65 2.28
CA ILE A 49 -7.17 -4.01 3.32
C ILE A 49 -6.87 -2.81 4.22
N ALA A 50 -6.57 -1.66 3.63
CA ALA A 50 -6.27 -0.43 4.35
C ALA A 50 -7.45 0.01 5.22
N ASN A 51 -8.64 0.12 4.65
CA ASN A 51 -9.85 0.53 5.37
C ASN A 51 -10.17 -0.42 6.53
N ARG A 52 -10.09 -1.74 6.29
CA ARG A 52 -10.34 -2.73 7.33
C ARG A 52 -9.34 -2.63 8.47
N ASN A 53 -8.06 -2.55 8.16
CA ASN A 53 -7.03 -2.48 9.20
C ASN A 53 -7.11 -1.17 10.00
N LEU A 54 -7.37 -0.04 9.37
CA LEU A 54 -7.59 1.23 10.06
C LEU A 54 -8.81 1.17 10.98
N ARG A 55 -9.88 0.53 10.53
CA ARG A 55 -11.12 0.41 11.31
C ARG A 55 -10.97 -0.50 12.53
N PHE A 56 -10.34 -1.66 12.38
CA PHE A 56 -10.30 -2.69 13.43
C PHE A 56 -9.02 -2.68 14.27
N ASN A 57 -7.93 -2.14 13.75
CA ASN A 57 -6.63 -2.12 14.41
C ASN A 57 -6.15 -0.71 14.77
N GLY A 58 -6.82 0.34 14.28
CA GLY A 58 -6.46 1.72 14.60
C GLY A 58 -4.98 2.03 14.40
N SER A 59 -4.29 2.45 15.44
CA SER A 59 -2.85 2.75 15.42
C SER A 59 -1.98 1.53 15.13
N ASN A 60 -2.48 0.31 15.34
CA ASN A 60 -1.78 -0.95 15.05
C ASN A 60 -2.01 -1.46 13.63
N ALA A 61 -2.70 -0.71 12.78
CA ALA A 61 -3.01 -1.12 11.41
C ALA A 61 -1.77 -1.50 10.60
N LYS A 62 -0.72 -0.70 10.68
CA LYS A 62 0.54 -0.96 10.00
C LYS A 62 1.19 -2.27 10.45
N ALA A 63 1.29 -2.47 11.76
CA ALA A 63 1.85 -3.69 12.32
C ALA A 63 1.04 -4.94 11.93
N ALA A 64 -0.27 -4.83 11.87
CA ALA A 64 -1.15 -5.93 11.45
C ALA A 64 -0.96 -6.29 9.97
N ILE A 65 -0.78 -5.30 9.09
CA ILE A 65 -0.47 -5.51 7.68
C ILE A 65 0.90 -6.17 7.52
N ILE A 66 1.93 -5.65 8.18
CA ILE A 66 3.29 -6.21 8.15
C ILE A 66 3.29 -7.68 8.57
N ARG A 67 2.59 -8.00 9.66
CA ARG A 67 2.47 -9.38 10.14
C ARG A 67 1.82 -10.30 9.10
N SER A 68 0.77 -9.83 8.44
CA SER A 68 0.09 -10.60 7.39
C SER A 68 0.97 -10.86 6.18
N ILE A 69 1.79 -9.89 5.78
CA ILE A 69 2.73 -10.04 4.67
C ILE A 69 3.86 -11.00 5.07
N LYS A 70 4.45 -10.80 6.23
CA LYS A 70 5.60 -11.58 6.69
C LYS A 70 5.27 -13.05 6.91
N HIS A 71 4.10 -13.34 7.48
CA HIS A 71 3.70 -14.69 7.90
C HIS A 71 2.61 -15.32 7.03
N GLY A 72 2.09 -14.58 6.05
CA GLY A 72 0.92 -15.00 5.30
C GLY A 72 -0.39 -14.79 6.07
N SER A 73 -1.50 -15.02 5.40
CA SER A 73 -2.81 -14.96 6.04
C SER A 73 -3.83 -15.86 5.32
N GLN A 74 -4.79 -16.36 6.12
CA GLN A 74 -5.89 -17.18 5.63
C GLN A 74 -7.16 -16.85 6.44
N GLY A 75 -8.32 -16.88 5.77
CA GLY A 75 -9.62 -16.73 6.43
C GLY A 75 -9.90 -15.38 7.07
N LYS A 76 -9.00 -14.41 6.95
CA LYS A 76 -9.11 -13.08 7.57
C LYS A 76 -10.23 -12.23 6.95
N TYR A 77 -10.56 -12.48 5.70
CA TYR A 77 -11.58 -11.76 4.95
C TYR A 77 -12.69 -12.73 4.54
N PRO A 78 -13.90 -12.60 5.08
CA PRO A 78 -14.99 -13.58 4.83
C PRO A 78 -15.30 -13.82 3.36
N LYS A 79 -15.25 -12.77 2.54
CA LYS A 79 -15.47 -12.85 1.09
C LYS A 79 -14.37 -13.60 0.33
N PHE A 80 -13.25 -13.85 0.97
CA PHE A 80 -12.07 -14.50 0.42
C PHE A 80 -11.60 -15.65 1.34
N ALA A 81 -12.55 -16.30 2.02
CA ALA A 81 -12.25 -17.32 3.04
C ALA A 81 -11.40 -18.48 2.50
N GLY A 82 -11.59 -18.84 1.21
CA GLY A 82 -10.81 -19.87 0.54
C GLY A 82 -9.45 -19.40 0.00
N ALA A 83 -9.20 -18.09 -0.01
CA ALA A 83 -7.93 -17.56 -0.49
C ALA A 83 -6.86 -17.62 0.58
N GLN A 84 -5.66 -18.03 0.20
CA GLN A 84 -4.50 -18.11 1.06
C GLN A 84 -3.40 -17.20 0.52
N MET A 85 -2.96 -16.25 1.34
CA MET A 85 -1.81 -15.41 1.06
C MET A 85 -0.56 -16.10 1.59
N PRO A 86 0.44 -16.40 0.74
CA PRO A 86 1.69 -17.00 1.20
C PRO A 86 2.50 -15.99 2.03
N PRO A 87 3.43 -16.47 2.89
CA PRO A 87 4.38 -15.61 3.58
C PRO A 87 5.43 -15.07 2.63
N PHE A 88 5.95 -13.88 2.95
CA PHE A 88 7.04 -13.21 2.20
C PHE A 88 8.24 -12.96 3.13
N PRO A 89 8.98 -14.01 3.51
CA PRO A 89 10.09 -13.91 4.45
C PRO A 89 11.31 -13.16 3.89
N GLN A 90 11.40 -13.03 2.56
CA GLN A 90 12.50 -12.34 1.88
C GLN A 90 12.46 -10.82 2.00
N LEU A 91 11.30 -10.23 2.37
CA LEU A 91 11.17 -8.78 2.51
C LEU A 91 11.88 -8.29 3.78
N SER A 92 12.72 -7.28 3.62
CA SER A 92 13.37 -6.62 4.75
C SER A 92 12.37 -5.86 5.62
N ALA A 93 12.76 -5.52 6.84
CA ALA A 93 11.93 -4.68 7.72
C ALA A 93 11.64 -3.31 7.08
N ALA A 94 12.60 -2.72 6.38
CA ALA A 94 12.43 -1.45 5.66
C ALA A 94 11.41 -1.59 4.53
N ASP A 95 11.50 -2.65 3.72
CA ASP A 95 10.57 -2.92 2.63
C ASP A 95 9.15 -3.19 3.14
N LEU A 96 9.01 -3.96 4.20
CA LEU A 96 7.73 -4.21 4.86
C LEU A 96 7.08 -2.92 5.36
N ASN A 97 7.86 -2.02 5.96
CA ASN A 97 7.37 -0.71 6.39
C ASN A 97 6.89 0.14 5.20
N THR A 98 7.69 0.23 4.16
CA THR A 98 7.37 1.00 2.95
C THR A 98 6.12 0.46 2.26
N LEU A 99 6.02 -0.87 2.12
CA LEU A 99 4.88 -1.54 1.51
C LEU A 99 3.60 -1.33 2.34
N ALA A 100 3.68 -1.47 3.66
CA ALA A 100 2.54 -1.26 4.55
C ALA A 100 2.06 0.20 4.53
N ASP A 101 2.96 1.18 4.52
CA ASP A 101 2.61 2.60 4.40
C ASP A 101 1.93 2.89 3.06
N TRP A 102 2.42 2.31 1.97
CA TRP A 102 1.79 2.44 0.68
C TRP A 102 0.39 1.82 0.65
N ILE A 103 0.22 0.62 1.23
CA ILE A 103 -1.11 -0.02 1.34
C ILE A 103 -2.06 0.88 2.13
N LEU A 104 -1.66 1.41 3.28
CA LEU A 104 -2.47 2.31 4.09
C LEU A 104 -2.82 3.61 3.36
N SER A 105 -1.93 4.10 2.52
CA SER A 105 -2.17 5.30 1.69
C SER A 105 -3.32 5.11 0.69
N GLN A 106 -3.67 3.87 0.33
CA GLN A 106 -4.79 3.60 -0.58
C GLN A 106 -6.15 3.95 0.06
N ALA A 107 -6.28 3.85 1.38
CA ALA A 107 -7.47 4.32 2.09
C ALA A 107 -7.69 5.84 1.94
N ARG A 108 -6.63 6.62 2.07
CA ARG A 108 -6.68 8.10 1.98
C ARG A 108 -7.06 8.60 0.60
N ARG A 109 -6.66 7.91 -0.45
CA ARG A 109 -7.01 8.27 -1.84
C ARG A 109 -8.51 8.16 -2.14
N GLY A 110 -9.24 7.36 -1.37
CA GLY A 110 -10.70 7.26 -1.49
C GLY A 110 -11.50 8.33 -0.75
N GLY A 111 -10.87 9.03 0.20
CA GLY A 111 -11.52 10.07 1.01
C GLY A 111 -11.39 11.49 0.45
N MET A 112 -10.48 11.73 -0.48
CA MET A 112 -10.27 13.08 -1.05
C MET A 112 -11.27 13.46 -2.15
N GLY A 113 -12.20 12.56 -2.50
CA GLY A 113 -13.24 12.85 -3.49
C GLY A 113 -14.54 13.45 -2.93
N ARG A 114 -14.66 13.61 -1.61
CA ARG A 114 -15.74 14.38 -1.02
C ARG A 114 -15.22 15.73 -0.60
N GLY A 115 -15.25 16.64 -1.56
CA GLY A 115 -15.02 18.04 -1.33
C GLY A 115 -15.87 18.51 -0.16
N ARG A 116 -15.24 19.23 0.75
CA ARG A 116 -15.92 20.18 1.61
C ARG A 116 -16.58 21.21 0.71
N GLY A 117 -17.76 20.87 0.24
CA GLY A 117 -18.70 21.87 -0.22
C GLY A 117 -19.30 22.50 1.02
N MET A 118 -18.77 23.63 1.47
CA MET A 118 -19.55 24.60 2.22
C MET A 118 -20.60 25.11 1.25
N GLY A 119 -21.82 24.71 1.46
CA GLY A 119 -22.96 25.21 0.73
C GLY A 119 -24.20 24.78 1.51
N GLY A 120 -24.78 25.73 2.23
CA GLY A 120 -26.05 25.58 2.89
C GLY A 120 -27.16 25.30 1.89
N GLY A 121 -28.19 24.59 2.31
CA GLY A 121 -29.42 24.43 1.56
C GLY A 121 -30.16 23.20 2.02
N GLY A 122 -31.21 23.38 2.75
CA GLY A 122 -32.09 22.34 3.24
C GLY A 122 -32.74 21.52 2.12
N GLY A 123 -33.10 20.33 2.39
CA GLY A 123 -33.89 19.46 1.54
C GLY A 123 -34.16 18.15 2.25
N MET A 124 -35.30 18.06 2.88
CA MET A 124 -35.91 16.80 3.34
C MET A 124 -36.18 15.92 2.13
N GLY A 125 -35.84 14.67 2.24
CA GLY A 125 -36.23 13.66 1.25
C GLY A 125 -35.78 12.29 1.70
N GLY A 126 -36.68 11.53 2.28
CA GLY A 126 -36.49 10.15 2.66
C GLY A 126 -36.30 9.25 1.46
N GLY A 127 -35.61 8.16 1.68
CA GLY A 127 -35.43 7.07 0.72
C GLY A 127 -34.73 5.91 1.36
N MET A 128 -35.51 4.99 1.90
CA MET A 128 -35.08 3.65 2.30
C MET A 128 -34.60 2.86 1.08
N GLY A 129 -33.69 1.98 1.32
CA GLY A 129 -33.29 0.89 0.45
C GLY A 129 -31.79 0.76 0.41
N GLY A 130 -31.23 -0.21 0.98
CA GLY A 130 -31.34 -1.62 0.88
C GLY A 130 -30.00 -2.16 0.42
N PHE A 131 -29.32 -2.78 1.34
CA PHE A 131 -28.28 -3.82 1.19
C PHE A 131 -27.15 -3.62 0.19
#